data_8fefe4e2adabb5678fcd89a8a24c467d
#
_entry.id   8fefe4e2adabb5678fcd89a8a24c467d
#
_cell.length_a   1.000
_cell.length_b   1.000
_cell.length_c   1.000
_cell.angle_alpha   90.00
_cell.angle_beta   90.00
_cell.angle_gamma   90.00
#
_symmetry.space_group_name_H-M   'P 1'
#
loop_
_entity.id
_entity.type
_entity.pdbx_description
1 polymer ?
#
loop_
_entity_poly.entity_id
_entity_poly.type
_entity_poly.pdbx_seq_one_letter_code
_entity_poly.pdbx_strand_id
1 'polypeptide(L)'
;NVPHPAAMQSAMGWRQLLRSWYAFFFQIPRLAEWVIGRGDLGSLMLSSSAAPGNFSDDVLQLYRDNGRRPDGLRGMINYYRALIRGGGGRRQRDLGTPLIEVPTLMVWGEDDSALTIETTVDTDQWVSDLTLRYLPRISHWVQQDAPDEVNAMMRAFILGEEVPTMVWESRLVYDDV
;
A
#
# COMPACT_ATOMS: atom_id res chain seq x y z
N ASN A 1 2.24 2.42 1.43
CA ASN A 1 3.03 1.49 0.61
C ASN A 1 2.83 1.81 -0.87
N VAL A 2 3.73 2.56 -1.48
CA VAL A 2 3.74 2.81 -2.94
C VAL A 2 5.20 2.83 -3.36
N PRO A 3 5.65 1.91 -4.22
CA PRO A 3 7.04 1.86 -4.66
C PRO A 3 7.32 2.96 -5.70
N HIS A 4 8.57 3.34 -5.80
CA HIS A 4 9.02 4.15 -6.94
C HIS A 4 8.76 3.37 -8.26
N PRO A 5 8.25 4.00 -9.34
CA PRO A 5 7.92 3.30 -10.58
C PRO A 5 9.07 2.50 -11.18
N ALA A 6 10.31 3.00 -11.09
CA ALA A 6 11.49 2.28 -11.58
C ALA A 6 11.82 1.07 -10.71
N ALA A 7 11.75 1.19 -9.36
CA ALA A 7 11.93 0.08 -8.44
C ALA A 7 10.86 -1.01 -8.67
N MET A 8 9.59 -0.60 -8.84
CA MET A 8 8.51 -1.52 -9.20
C MET A 8 8.79 -2.26 -10.52
N GLN A 9 9.31 -1.56 -11.52
CA GLN A 9 9.64 -2.16 -12.82
C GLN A 9 10.79 -3.18 -12.70
N SER A 10 11.82 -2.85 -11.94
CA SER A 10 12.97 -3.74 -11.69
C SER A 10 12.58 -4.99 -10.92
N ALA A 11 11.65 -4.85 -9.96
CA ALA A 11 11.15 -5.95 -9.13
C ALA A 11 10.00 -6.75 -9.78
N MET A 12 9.61 -6.43 -11.04
CA MET A 12 8.49 -7.09 -11.73
C MET A 12 8.84 -8.52 -12.14
N GLY A 13 8.87 -9.40 -11.15
CA GLY A 13 9.01 -10.83 -11.32
C GLY A 13 7.66 -11.56 -11.28
N TRP A 14 7.70 -12.89 -11.47
CA TRP A 14 6.49 -13.73 -11.46
C TRP A 14 5.70 -13.64 -10.14
N ARG A 15 6.37 -13.46 -9.00
CA ARG A 15 5.74 -13.28 -7.68
C ARG A 15 4.91 -12.00 -7.62
N GLN A 16 5.48 -10.87 -8.05
CA GLN A 16 4.77 -9.61 -8.10
C GLN A 16 3.64 -9.64 -9.12
N LEU A 17 3.85 -10.28 -10.26
CA LEU A 17 2.81 -10.42 -11.27
C LEU A 17 1.59 -11.19 -10.74
N LEU A 18 1.82 -12.28 -9.99
CA LEU A 18 0.75 -13.02 -9.34
C LEU A 18 -0.01 -12.19 -8.30
N ARG A 19 0.70 -11.40 -7.49
CA ARG A 19 0.07 -10.49 -6.52
C ARG A 19 -0.70 -9.36 -7.18
N SER A 20 -0.29 -8.94 -8.37
CA SER A 20 -0.93 -7.87 -9.14
C SER A 20 -2.11 -8.33 -10.02
N TRP A 21 -2.58 -9.59 -9.90
CA TRP A 21 -3.66 -10.16 -10.71
C TRP A 21 -4.92 -9.28 -10.74
N TYR A 22 -5.25 -8.63 -9.64
CA TYR A 22 -6.40 -7.75 -9.52
C TYR A 22 -6.32 -6.53 -10.44
N ALA A 23 -5.12 -6.01 -10.70
CA ALA A 23 -4.92 -4.88 -11.62
C ALA A 23 -5.32 -5.27 -13.06
N PHE A 24 -5.07 -6.52 -13.46
CA PHE A 24 -5.52 -7.07 -14.74
C PHE A 24 -7.03 -7.34 -14.74
N PHE A 25 -7.57 -7.88 -13.66
CA PHE A 25 -9.01 -8.08 -13.49
C PHE A 25 -9.77 -6.74 -13.62
N PHE A 26 -9.26 -5.65 -13.06
CA PHE A 26 -9.85 -4.33 -13.18
C PHE A 26 -9.89 -3.77 -14.61
N GLN A 27 -9.12 -4.36 -15.53
CA GLN A 27 -9.21 -3.97 -16.93
C GLN A 27 -10.48 -4.47 -17.63
N ILE A 28 -11.24 -5.40 -17.05
CA ILE A 28 -12.48 -5.91 -17.63
C ILE A 28 -13.61 -4.94 -17.28
N PRO A 29 -14.14 -4.18 -18.27
CA PRO A 29 -15.18 -3.19 -18.02
C PRO A 29 -16.46 -3.86 -17.52
N ARG A 30 -17.15 -3.20 -16.62
CA ARG A 30 -18.42 -3.63 -16.02
C ARG A 30 -18.32 -4.87 -15.14
N LEU A 31 -17.45 -5.85 -15.46
CA LEU A 31 -17.30 -7.06 -14.64
C LEU A 31 -16.65 -6.74 -13.29
N ALA A 32 -15.59 -5.94 -13.29
CA ALA A 32 -14.92 -5.54 -12.06
C ALA A 32 -15.88 -4.76 -11.14
N GLU A 33 -16.60 -3.77 -11.68
CA GLU A 33 -17.61 -3.02 -10.93
C GLU A 33 -18.74 -3.93 -10.43
N TRP A 34 -19.18 -4.87 -11.25
CA TRP A 34 -20.25 -5.79 -10.88
C TRP A 34 -19.85 -6.74 -9.75
N VAL A 35 -18.62 -7.32 -9.83
CA VAL A 35 -18.11 -8.23 -8.79
C VAL A 35 -17.88 -7.49 -7.48
N ILE A 36 -17.14 -6.37 -7.53
CA ILE A 36 -16.76 -5.63 -6.31
C ILE A 36 -17.97 -4.92 -5.71
N GLY A 37 -18.86 -4.37 -6.55
CA GLY A 37 -20.07 -3.70 -6.07
C GLY A 37 -21.10 -4.65 -5.40
N ARG A 38 -20.99 -5.96 -5.62
CA ARG A 38 -21.75 -7.00 -4.90
C ARG A 38 -21.00 -7.52 -3.66
N GLY A 39 -19.70 -7.29 -3.61
CA GLY A 39 -18.89 -7.66 -2.47
C GLY A 39 -19.03 -6.67 -1.31
N ASP A 40 -18.45 -7.04 -0.19
CA ASP A 40 -18.31 -6.16 0.98
C ASP A 40 -16.88 -5.64 1.07
N LEU A 41 -16.67 -4.36 0.71
CA LEU A 41 -15.36 -3.73 0.83
C LEU A 41 -14.86 -3.68 2.27
N GLY A 42 -15.74 -3.55 3.26
CA GLY A 42 -15.35 -3.63 4.66
C GLY A 42 -14.74 -4.98 5.01
N SER A 43 -15.36 -6.08 4.57
CA SER A 43 -14.82 -7.43 4.75
C SER A 43 -13.51 -7.63 3.99
N LEU A 44 -13.35 -7.04 2.81
CA LEU A 44 -12.10 -7.07 2.06
C LEU A 44 -10.98 -6.37 2.84
N MET A 45 -11.25 -5.21 3.44
CA MET A 45 -10.28 -4.50 4.28
C MET A 45 -9.86 -5.36 5.47
N LEU A 46 -10.82 -5.93 6.20
CA LEU A 46 -10.55 -6.79 7.35
C LEU A 46 -9.70 -8.01 6.98
N SER A 47 -10.03 -8.68 5.87
CA SER A 47 -9.32 -9.90 5.45
C SER A 47 -7.90 -9.64 4.92
N SER A 48 -7.60 -8.41 4.53
CA SER A 48 -6.29 -8.00 4.01
C SER A 48 -5.43 -7.23 5.01
N SER A 49 -5.97 -6.95 6.21
CA SER A 49 -5.27 -6.26 7.30
C SER A 49 -4.55 -7.25 8.21
N ALA A 50 -3.40 -6.87 8.74
CA ALA A 50 -2.69 -7.58 9.79
C ALA A 50 -3.28 -7.31 11.18
N ALA A 51 -4.00 -6.21 11.35
CA ALA A 51 -4.62 -5.77 12.60
C ALA A 51 -6.12 -5.45 12.41
N PRO A 52 -6.97 -6.44 12.10
CA PRO A 52 -8.38 -6.20 11.83
C PRO A 52 -9.13 -5.54 12.99
N GLY A 53 -8.67 -5.70 14.23
CA GLY A 53 -9.24 -5.05 15.41
C GLY A 53 -9.09 -3.52 15.44
N ASN A 54 -8.21 -2.96 14.60
CA ASN A 54 -8.02 -1.51 14.48
C ASN A 54 -9.08 -0.84 13.57
N PHE A 55 -9.92 -1.62 12.91
CA PHE A 55 -11.01 -1.09 12.11
C PHE A 55 -12.30 -1.01 12.93
N SER A 56 -12.69 0.21 13.32
CA SER A 56 -13.99 0.42 13.95
C SER A 56 -15.13 0.16 12.96
N ASP A 57 -16.32 -0.15 13.48
CA ASP A 57 -17.51 -0.35 12.64
C ASP A 57 -17.84 0.86 11.77
N ASP A 58 -17.62 2.07 12.28
CA ASP A 58 -17.83 3.30 11.52
C ASP A 58 -16.88 3.41 10.33
N VAL A 59 -15.60 3.06 10.52
CA VAL A 59 -14.61 3.03 9.43
C VAL A 59 -14.98 1.97 8.40
N LEU A 60 -15.37 0.78 8.82
CA LEU A 60 -15.82 -0.28 7.91
C LEU A 60 -17.08 0.13 7.14
N GLN A 61 -17.98 0.85 7.79
CA GLN A 61 -19.18 1.36 7.13
C GLN A 61 -18.84 2.38 6.05
N LEU A 62 -17.87 3.26 6.27
CA LEU A 62 -17.37 4.19 5.24
C LEU A 62 -16.83 3.45 4.00
N TYR A 63 -16.09 2.36 4.18
CA TYR A 63 -15.64 1.54 3.05
C TYR A 63 -16.81 0.91 2.29
N ARG A 64 -17.80 0.37 3.02
CA ARG A 64 -19.03 -0.20 2.43
C ARG A 64 -19.80 0.83 1.63
N ASP A 65 -20.01 2.01 2.20
CA ASP A 65 -20.78 3.08 1.56
C ASP A 65 -20.07 3.61 0.31
N ASN A 66 -18.76 3.78 0.35
CA ASN A 66 -17.97 4.16 -0.82
C ASN A 66 -18.01 3.08 -1.92
N GLY A 67 -17.96 1.80 -1.55
CA GLY A 67 -18.08 0.68 -2.47
C GLY A 67 -19.43 0.57 -3.15
N ARG A 68 -20.50 0.99 -2.46
CA ARG A 68 -21.87 1.00 -3.00
C ARG A 68 -22.16 2.19 -3.91
N ARG A 69 -21.36 3.25 -3.82
CA ARG A 69 -21.50 4.43 -4.69
C ARG A 69 -20.89 4.11 -6.06
N PRO A 70 -21.70 4.14 -7.14
CA PRO A 70 -21.21 3.80 -8.49
C PRO A 70 -19.99 4.63 -8.92
N ASP A 71 -19.96 5.91 -8.58
CA ASP A 71 -18.87 6.81 -8.93
C ASP A 71 -17.64 6.58 -8.05
N GLY A 72 -17.82 6.27 -6.76
CA GLY A 72 -16.74 5.94 -5.84
C GLY A 72 -16.00 4.68 -6.30
N LEU A 73 -16.73 3.59 -6.51
CA LEU A 73 -16.17 2.32 -6.98
C LEU A 73 -15.50 2.47 -8.35
N ARG A 74 -16.17 3.16 -9.28
CA ARG A 74 -15.61 3.42 -10.62
C ARG A 74 -14.32 4.24 -10.55
N GLY A 75 -14.25 5.24 -9.67
CA GLY A 75 -13.05 6.03 -9.44
C GLY A 75 -11.88 5.18 -8.98
N MET A 76 -12.08 4.32 -7.98
CA MET A 76 -11.07 3.39 -7.48
C MET A 76 -10.55 2.44 -8.58
N ILE A 77 -11.45 1.84 -9.36
CA ILE A 77 -11.08 0.93 -10.45
C ILE A 77 -10.38 1.68 -11.59
N ASN A 78 -10.84 2.88 -11.92
CA ASN A 78 -10.28 3.68 -13.01
C ASN A 78 -8.85 4.15 -12.72
N TYR A 79 -8.43 4.23 -11.47
CA TYR A 79 -7.03 4.46 -11.12
C TYR A 79 -6.13 3.41 -11.79
N TYR A 80 -6.47 2.14 -11.66
CA TYR A 80 -5.72 1.03 -12.28
C TYR A 80 -5.86 1.00 -13.80
N ARG A 81 -7.03 1.38 -14.32
CA ARG A 81 -7.24 1.49 -15.78
C ARG A 81 -6.39 2.61 -16.37
N ALA A 82 -6.33 3.75 -15.73
CA ALA A 82 -5.50 4.88 -16.15
C ALA A 82 -4.02 4.51 -16.16
N LEU A 83 -3.56 3.77 -15.15
CA LEU A 83 -2.18 3.30 -15.06
C LEU A 83 -1.81 2.41 -16.26
N ILE A 84 -2.66 1.46 -16.63
CA ILE A 84 -2.36 0.46 -17.66
C ILE A 84 -2.76 0.94 -19.06
N ARG A 85 -3.97 1.49 -19.24
CA ARG A 85 -4.54 1.83 -20.55
C ARG A 85 -4.62 3.33 -20.82
N GLY A 86 -4.69 4.14 -19.77
CA GLY A 86 -4.91 5.59 -19.86
C GLY A 86 -3.68 6.40 -20.25
N GLY A 87 -2.60 5.75 -20.67
CA GLY A 87 -1.36 6.43 -21.04
C GLY A 87 -0.44 6.73 -19.85
N GLY A 88 -0.79 6.31 -18.63
CA GLY A 88 0.03 6.51 -17.43
C GLY A 88 1.44 5.95 -17.62
N GLY A 89 1.57 4.74 -18.12
CA GLY A 89 2.86 4.12 -18.42
C GLY A 89 3.65 4.84 -19.54
N ARG A 90 2.95 5.41 -20.54
CA ARG A 90 3.60 6.26 -21.56
C ARG A 90 4.11 7.54 -20.94
N ARG A 91 3.26 8.23 -20.18
CA ARG A 91 3.63 9.47 -19.52
C ARG A 91 4.81 9.28 -18.55
N GLN A 92 4.86 8.17 -17.83
CA GLN A 92 5.99 7.83 -16.98
C GLN A 92 7.27 7.64 -17.80
N ARG A 93 7.22 6.96 -18.95
CA ARG A 93 8.38 6.81 -19.84
C ARG A 93 8.84 8.15 -20.41
N ASP A 94 7.90 9.02 -20.80
CA ASP A 94 8.21 10.33 -21.35
C ASP A 94 8.85 11.26 -20.31
N LEU A 95 8.45 11.14 -19.05
CA LEU A 95 9.07 11.84 -17.91
C LEU A 95 10.45 11.26 -17.55
N GLY A 96 10.74 10.04 -17.96
CA GLY A 96 11.91 9.31 -17.50
C GLY A 96 11.82 8.96 -16.02
N THR A 97 12.97 8.90 -15.38
CA THR A 97 13.10 8.65 -13.93
C THR A 97 13.95 9.78 -13.30
N PRO A 98 13.40 11.02 -13.22
CA PRO A 98 14.12 12.09 -12.58
C PRO A 98 14.39 11.75 -11.12
N LEU A 99 15.58 12.17 -10.62
CA LEU A 99 15.91 12.04 -9.21
C LEU A 99 14.90 12.87 -8.38
N ILE A 100 14.35 12.25 -7.36
CA ILE A 100 13.52 12.93 -6.36
C ILE A 100 14.48 13.52 -5.31
N GLU A 101 14.58 14.84 -5.28
CA GLU A 101 15.48 15.56 -4.39
C GLU A 101 14.82 16.00 -3.07
N VAL A 102 13.50 15.89 -2.97
CA VAL A 102 12.79 16.24 -1.75
C VAL A 102 12.93 15.12 -0.72
N PRO A 103 13.12 15.46 0.58
CA PRO A 103 13.14 14.48 1.65
C PRO A 103 11.90 13.58 1.59
N THR A 104 12.12 12.28 1.61
CA THR A 104 11.05 11.29 1.41
C THR A 104 11.06 10.25 2.52
N LEU A 105 9.92 10.07 3.20
CA LEU A 105 9.69 8.96 4.12
C LEU A 105 8.88 7.88 3.42
N MET A 106 9.44 6.66 3.37
CA MET A 106 8.74 5.46 2.92
C MET A 106 8.56 4.52 4.09
N VAL A 107 7.31 4.26 4.46
CA VAL A 107 6.93 3.26 5.48
C VAL A 107 6.33 2.06 4.78
N TRP A 108 6.81 0.86 5.10
CA TRP A 108 6.45 -0.37 4.38
C TRP A 108 6.15 -1.52 5.33
N GLY A 109 4.99 -2.17 5.14
CA GLY A 109 4.65 -3.40 5.86
C GLY A 109 5.33 -4.61 5.22
N GLU A 110 6.05 -5.41 6.01
CA GLU A 110 6.79 -6.58 5.50
C GLU A 110 5.86 -7.69 4.99
N ASP A 111 4.65 -7.80 5.57
CA ASP A 111 3.62 -8.77 5.17
C ASP A 111 2.62 -8.21 4.14
N ASP A 112 3.05 -7.20 3.37
CA ASP A 112 2.23 -6.66 2.28
C ASP A 112 1.86 -7.74 1.28
N SER A 113 0.55 -8.03 1.17
CA SER A 113 0.03 -9.07 0.28
C SER A 113 -0.10 -8.62 -1.17
N ALA A 114 -0.13 -7.30 -1.43
CA ALA A 114 -0.29 -6.72 -2.76
C ALA A 114 1.04 -6.42 -3.45
N LEU A 115 2.01 -5.93 -2.68
CA LEU A 115 3.33 -5.50 -3.16
C LEU A 115 4.43 -6.21 -2.40
N THR A 116 5.35 -6.83 -3.11
CA THR A 116 6.48 -7.52 -2.48
C THR A 116 7.52 -6.51 -1.99
N ILE A 117 8.27 -6.87 -0.93
CA ILE A 117 9.31 -6.02 -0.35
C ILE A 117 10.41 -5.68 -1.36
N GLU A 118 10.63 -6.57 -2.35
CA GLU A 118 11.60 -6.35 -3.42
C GLU A 118 11.29 -5.12 -4.26
N THR A 119 10.03 -4.63 -4.24
CA THR A 119 9.65 -3.40 -4.93
C THR A 119 10.17 -2.13 -4.26
N THR A 120 10.75 -2.22 -3.06
CA THR A 120 11.41 -1.11 -2.36
C THR A 120 12.92 -1.08 -2.56
N VAL A 121 13.50 -2.18 -3.05
CA VAL A 121 14.95 -2.31 -3.25
C VAL A 121 15.43 -1.25 -4.25
N ASP A 122 16.61 -0.71 -3.99
CA ASP A 122 17.26 0.29 -4.83
C ASP A 122 16.46 1.61 -5.02
N THR A 123 15.45 1.89 -4.19
CA THR A 123 14.68 3.16 -4.27
C THR A 123 15.59 4.37 -4.05
N ASP A 124 16.67 4.26 -3.28
CA ASP A 124 17.69 5.27 -3.04
C ASP A 124 18.44 5.71 -4.31
N GLN A 125 18.41 4.93 -5.39
CA GLN A 125 18.93 5.34 -6.69
C GLN A 125 18.12 6.47 -7.34
N TRP A 126 16.84 6.61 -6.94
CA TRP A 126 15.92 7.60 -7.50
C TRP A 126 15.39 8.60 -6.47
N VAL A 127 15.81 8.47 -5.21
CA VAL A 127 15.42 9.37 -4.11
C VAL A 127 16.67 9.70 -3.32
N SER A 128 17.16 10.93 -3.44
CA SER A 128 18.46 11.34 -2.86
C SER A 128 18.45 11.41 -1.34
N ASP A 129 17.29 11.71 -0.75
CA ASP A 129 17.09 11.80 0.71
C ASP A 129 15.93 10.89 1.11
N LEU A 130 16.22 9.59 1.18
CA LEU A 130 15.24 8.53 1.48
C LEU A 130 15.39 8.05 2.92
N THR A 131 14.34 8.20 3.69
CA THR A 131 14.16 7.47 4.96
C THR A 131 13.21 6.31 4.73
N LEU A 132 13.72 5.07 4.77
CA LEU A 132 12.92 3.86 4.60
C LEU A 132 12.75 3.15 5.96
N ARG A 133 11.52 2.81 6.31
CA ARG A 133 11.17 2.07 7.53
C ARG A 133 10.30 0.87 7.19
N TYR A 134 10.74 -0.30 7.60
CA TYR A 134 9.98 -1.52 7.52
C TYR A 134 9.23 -1.78 8.82
N LEU A 135 8.00 -2.22 8.69
CA LEU A 135 7.13 -2.59 9.81
C LEU A 135 6.91 -4.10 9.79
N PRO A 136 7.56 -4.84 10.70
CA PRO A 136 7.40 -6.30 10.79
C PRO A 136 5.95 -6.70 11.07
N ARG A 137 5.46 -7.75 10.40
CA ARG A 137 4.11 -8.30 10.56
C ARG A 137 2.96 -7.33 10.23
N ILE A 138 3.24 -6.26 9.55
CA ILE A 138 2.25 -5.27 9.11
C ILE A 138 1.95 -5.49 7.63
N SER A 139 0.67 -5.37 7.27
CA SER A 139 0.18 -5.59 5.93
C SER A 139 0.37 -4.36 5.02
N HIS A 140 -0.33 -4.37 3.89
CA HIS A 140 -0.42 -3.22 2.97
C HIS A 140 -0.99 -1.95 3.63
N TRP A 141 -1.80 -2.10 4.66
CA TRP A 141 -2.55 -1.01 5.32
C TRP A 141 -1.78 -0.45 6.52
N VAL A 142 -0.53 -0.06 6.34
CA VAL A 142 0.37 0.34 7.42
C VAL A 142 -0.23 1.37 8.38
N GLN A 143 -1.00 2.35 7.87
CA GLN A 143 -1.61 3.39 8.71
C GLN A 143 -2.80 2.90 9.54
N GLN A 144 -3.46 1.83 9.13
CA GLN A 144 -4.54 1.20 9.90
C GLN A 144 -4.00 0.10 10.82
N ASP A 145 -3.02 -0.66 10.34
CA ASP A 145 -2.46 -1.77 11.09
C ASP A 145 -1.58 -1.31 12.27
N ALA A 146 -0.83 -0.19 12.08
CA ALA A 146 0.11 0.35 13.06
C ALA A 146 0.02 1.88 13.13
N PRO A 147 -1.15 2.46 13.52
CA PRO A 147 -1.38 3.90 13.49
C PRO A 147 -0.43 4.68 14.38
N ASP A 148 -0.10 4.18 15.57
CA ASP A 148 0.75 4.89 16.52
C ASP A 148 2.19 4.96 16.02
N GLU A 149 2.74 3.87 15.49
CA GLU A 149 4.08 3.80 14.94
C GLU A 149 4.20 4.66 13.68
N VAL A 150 3.23 4.57 12.78
CA VAL A 150 3.23 5.37 11.54
C VAL A 150 3.13 6.86 11.87
N ASN A 151 2.26 7.26 12.81
CA ASN A 151 2.13 8.64 13.24
C ASN A 151 3.40 9.16 13.91
N ALA A 152 4.05 8.34 14.75
CA ALA A 152 5.33 8.70 15.38
C ALA A 152 6.44 8.91 14.33
N MET A 153 6.53 8.00 13.34
CA MET A 153 7.48 8.11 12.23
C MET A 153 7.24 9.37 11.38
N MET A 154 5.97 9.62 11.02
CA MET A 154 5.60 10.81 10.26
C MET A 154 5.90 12.09 11.02
N ARG A 155 5.57 12.13 12.32
CA ARG A 155 5.84 13.30 13.17
C ARG A 155 7.36 13.59 13.23
N ALA A 156 8.16 12.59 13.55
CA ALA A 156 9.61 12.75 13.64
C ALA A 156 10.20 13.23 12.30
N PHE A 157 9.77 12.64 11.19
CA PHE A 157 10.21 13.05 9.86
C PHE A 157 9.87 14.51 9.54
N ILE A 158 8.63 14.96 9.84
CA ILE A 158 8.20 16.34 9.59
C ILE A 158 8.98 17.34 10.44
N LEU A 159 9.34 16.95 11.67
CA LEU A 159 10.10 17.81 12.59
C LEU A 159 11.62 17.77 12.35
N GLY A 160 12.10 16.95 11.43
CA GLY A 160 13.54 16.76 11.21
C GLY A 160 14.23 16.02 12.37
N GLU A 161 13.47 15.25 13.13
CA GLU A 161 13.95 14.38 14.21
C GLU A 161 14.33 13.00 13.65
N GLU A 162 15.07 12.22 14.46
CA GLU A 162 15.39 10.83 14.07
C GLU A 162 14.09 10.01 13.98
N VAL A 163 13.81 9.45 12.79
CA VAL A 163 12.62 8.64 12.56
C VAL A 163 12.78 7.30 13.26
N PRO A 164 11.89 6.93 14.19
CA PRO A 164 12.00 5.69 14.94
C PRO A 164 11.93 4.45 14.03
N THR A 165 12.48 3.34 14.52
CA THR A 165 12.36 2.02 13.91
C THR A 165 11.44 1.17 14.75
N MET A 166 10.48 0.49 14.12
CA MET A 166 9.64 -0.47 14.83
C MET A 166 10.43 -1.75 15.06
N VAL A 167 10.58 -2.13 16.32
CA VAL A 167 11.14 -3.44 16.72
C VAL A 167 9.99 -4.29 17.24
N TRP A 168 9.79 -5.45 16.63
CA TRP A 168 8.83 -6.41 17.15
C TRP A 168 9.43 -7.13 18.37
N GLU A 169 9.06 -6.69 19.56
CA GLU A 169 9.31 -7.48 20.77
C GLU A 169 8.34 -8.67 20.75
N SER A 170 8.88 -9.89 20.61
CA SER A 170 8.11 -11.09 20.91
C SER A 170 7.78 -11.04 22.40
N ARG A 171 6.55 -10.69 22.76
CA ARG A 171 6.05 -10.95 24.09
C ARG A 171 6.06 -12.47 24.25
N LEU A 172 7.10 -12.98 24.88
CA LEU A 172 7.08 -14.29 25.47
C LEU A 172 6.05 -14.19 26.61
N VAL A 173 4.82 -14.54 26.31
CA VAL A 173 3.84 -14.86 27.35
C VAL A 173 4.34 -16.15 27.96
N TYR A 174 5.14 -16.03 29.00
CA TYR A 174 5.28 -17.13 29.97
C TYR A 174 3.95 -17.15 30.71
N ASP A 175 3.05 -18.05 30.30
CA ASP A 175 1.99 -18.51 31.19
C ASP A 175 2.69 -19.21 32.36
N ASP A 176 2.72 -18.50 33.47
CA ASP A 176 3.06 -19.11 34.74
C ASP A 176 2.00 -20.19 35.06
N VAL A 177 2.47 -21.42 35.06
CA VAL A 177 1.74 -22.62 35.53
C VAL A 177 1.60 -22.58 37.05
#